data_950d78b184fed6946e1855668bfebbdb
#
_entry.id   950d78b184fed6946e1855668bfebbdb
#
_cell.length_a   1.000
_cell.length_b   1.000
_cell.length_c   1.000
_cell.angle_alpha   90.00
_cell.angle_beta   90.00
_cell.angle_gamma   90.00
#
_symmetry.space_group_name_H-M   'P 1'
#
loop_
_entity.id
_entity.type
_entity.pdbx_description
1 polymer ?
#
loop_
_entity_poly.entity_id
_entity_poly.type
_entity_poly.pdbx_seq_one_letter_code
_entity_poly.pdbx_strand_id
1 'polypeptide(L)'
;MKNIRILLSLLVALTITGCQKMITASINLNEGDGKESGMRAEFKEKSTLKDLFDAFSEGKEFTYAVDNEGYIVSINGKENGEFGYWEVLLNGELLDDVISKTGLNEGDVCDITYIPNESNPIVGGWEIAEVAREDLAENERQNFEKAMETVLGEEYEPVCVLATQLVSGTNYAYLARGTTVTAEPVSNFCIIKVYEDLNGNVELKSIADISLGDIKTRQGTDDEILGGWQVKDSGRPGTLGSAEAQASFDKATADLVGVGYNPIQLIAKQIVNGTNYIALVRGRAFGVDDTPELYIIEWYEDLDENSTVTDIKKFDLNYYVE
;
A
#
# COMPACT_ATOMS: atom_id res chain seq x y z
N MET A 1 -2.66 16.55 12.15
CA MET A 1 -3.21 17.59 11.25
C MET A 1 -4.69 17.31 11.07
N LYS A 2 -5.56 18.34 11.13
CA LYS A 2 -7.02 18.15 11.16
C LYS A 2 -7.51 17.66 9.79
N ASN A 3 -8.12 16.47 9.76
CA ASN A 3 -8.81 15.95 8.59
C ASN A 3 -9.93 16.90 8.20
N ILE A 4 -9.88 17.42 6.99
CA ILE A 4 -10.91 18.28 6.42
C ILE A 4 -12.06 17.35 6.00
N ARG A 5 -13.15 17.37 6.77
CA ARG A 5 -14.40 16.73 6.38
C ARG A 5 -15.03 17.59 5.29
N ILE A 6 -15.11 17.07 4.09
CA ILE A 6 -15.88 17.70 3.00
C ILE A 6 -17.33 17.30 3.21
N LEU A 7 -18.14 18.22 3.72
CA LEU A 7 -19.58 18.04 3.84
C LEU A 7 -20.21 18.54 2.54
N LEU A 8 -20.58 17.63 1.65
CA LEU A 8 -21.36 17.98 0.45
C LEU A 8 -22.83 17.84 0.79
N SER A 9 -23.56 18.97 0.84
CA SER A 9 -25.00 18.98 1.06
C SER A 9 -25.72 19.08 -0.29
N LEU A 10 -26.32 17.98 -0.73
CA LEU A 10 -27.22 17.98 -1.88
C LEU A 10 -28.63 18.34 -1.41
N LEU A 11 -29.10 19.55 -1.72
CA LEU A 11 -30.45 19.97 -1.44
C LEU A 11 -31.33 19.67 -2.66
N VAL A 12 -32.02 18.54 -2.64
CA VAL A 12 -33.03 18.23 -3.66
C VAL A 12 -34.37 18.84 -3.22
N ALA A 13 -34.69 20.00 -3.75
CA ALA A 13 -36.00 20.64 -3.52
C ALA A 13 -37.07 19.99 -4.43
N LEU A 14 -37.89 19.08 -3.87
CA LEU A 14 -39.13 18.62 -4.50
C LEU A 14 -40.29 19.56 -4.09
N THR A 15 -40.99 20.14 -5.07
CA THR A 15 -42.22 20.92 -4.85
C THR A 15 -43.35 20.01 -4.41
N ILE A 16 -43.94 20.30 -3.24
CA ILE A 16 -44.91 19.45 -2.56
C ILE A 16 -46.31 20.03 -2.62
N THR A 17 -47.26 19.24 -3.07
CA THR A 17 -48.68 19.35 -2.71
C THR A 17 -49.03 18.20 -1.76
N GLY A 18 -49.01 18.50 -0.45
CA GLY A 18 -49.38 17.60 0.61
C GLY A 18 -48.38 17.63 1.76
N CYS A 19 -48.83 17.85 3.00
CA CYS A 19 -47.98 17.90 4.18
C CYS A 19 -47.46 16.48 4.52
N GLN A 20 -46.45 15.99 3.80
CA GLN A 20 -45.73 14.80 4.20
C GLN A 20 -44.55 15.21 5.08
N LYS A 21 -44.41 14.55 6.20
CA LYS A 21 -43.26 14.75 7.09
C LYS A 21 -41.97 14.29 6.38
N MET A 22 -41.01 15.17 6.37
CA MET A 22 -39.66 14.86 5.85
C MET A 22 -38.76 14.41 7.02
N ILE A 23 -37.87 13.53 6.74
CA ILE A 23 -36.82 13.04 7.65
C ILE A 23 -35.45 13.28 6.98
N THR A 24 -34.43 13.42 7.77
CA THR A 24 -33.05 13.58 7.31
C THR A 24 -32.25 12.36 7.67
N ALA A 25 -31.48 11.83 6.72
CA ALA A 25 -30.54 10.74 6.95
C ALA A 25 -29.20 11.00 6.26
N SER A 26 -28.16 10.31 6.67
CA SER A 26 -26.80 10.47 6.14
C SER A 26 -26.09 9.14 5.94
N ILE A 27 -25.10 9.15 5.01
CA ILE A 27 -24.13 8.08 4.83
C ILE A 27 -22.73 8.65 5.12
N ASN A 28 -21.94 7.89 5.84
CA ASN A 28 -20.49 8.04 5.90
C ASN A 28 -19.87 6.84 5.18
N LEU A 29 -19.05 7.09 4.17
CA LEU A 29 -18.39 6.06 3.38
C LEU A 29 -16.89 6.10 3.63
N ASN A 30 -16.31 4.96 3.99
CA ASN A 30 -14.88 4.73 4.14
C ASN A 30 -14.47 3.51 3.30
N GLU A 31 -13.70 3.75 2.25
CA GLU A 31 -13.27 2.70 1.32
C GLU A 31 -12.03 1.93 1.80
N GLY A 32 -11.59 2.14 3.06
CA GLY A 32 -10.41 1.49 3.62
C GLY A 32 -9.09 2.21 3.26
N ASP A 33 -9.16 3.35 2.57
CA ASP A 33 -8.00 4.17 2.18
C ASP A 33 -7.69 5.32 3.16
N GLY A 34 -8.39 5.33 4.29
CA GLY A 34 -8.27 6.37 5.33
C GLY A 34 -8.96 7.68 4.99
N LYS A 35 -9.70 7.76 3.87
CA LYS A 35 -10.55 8.89 3.53
C LYS A 35 -12.00 8.57 3.89
N GLU A 36 -12.65 9.53 4.49
CA GLU A 36 -14.08 9.46 4.82
C GLU A 36 -14.84 10.51 4.02
N SER A 37 -15.91 10.11 3.36
CA SER A 37 -16.86 11.01 2.73
C SER A 37 -18.20 10.96 3.45
N GLY A 38 -18.77 12.10 3.80
CA GLY A 38 -20.05 12.22 4.44
C GLY A 38 -21.08 12.85 3.50
N MET A 39 -22.25 12.22 3.35
CA MET A 39 -23.36 12.64 2.51
C MET A 39 -24.62 12.74 3.33
N ARG A 40 -25.47 13.74 3.07
CA ARG A 40 -26.73 13.96 3.81
C ARG A 40 -27.85 14.39 2.86
N ALA A 41 -29.05 13.83 3.05
CA ALA A 41 -30.21 14.18 2.24
C ALA A 41 -31.53 14.10 3.06
N GLU A 42 -32.57 14.69 2.49
CA GLU A 42 -33.92 14.68 3.06
C GLU A 42 -34.81 13.69 2.32
N PHE A 43 -35.58 12.91 3.05
CA PHE A 43 -36.45 11.86 2.56
C PHE A 43 -37.87 12.00 3.10
N LYS A 44 -38.80 11.36 2.45
CA LYS A 44 -40.17 11.23 3.00
C LYS A 44 -40.16 10.27 4.19
N GLU A 45 -41.00 10.53 5.18
CA GLU A 45 -41.29 9.56 6.23
C GLU A 45 -41.68 8.21 5.59
N LYS A 46 -41.11 7.10 6.06
CA LYS A 46 -41.23 5.74 5.53
C LYS A 46 -40.34 5.40 4.34
N SER A 47 -39.38 6.24 3.97
CA SER A 47 -38.31 5.83 3.07
C SER A 47 -37.46 4.75 3.72
N THR A 48 -36.82 3.96 2.85
CA THR A 48 -35.93 2.87 3.28
C THR A 48 -34.47 3.25 3.13
N LEU A 49 -33.59 2.46 3.70
CA LEU A 49 -32.15 2.62 3.50
C LEU A 49 -31.77 2.50 2.01
N LYS A 50 -32.53 1.70 1.23
CA LYS A 50 -32.36 1.64 -0.21
C LYS A 50 -32.61 2.98 -0.89
N ASP A 51 -33.64 3.75 -0.46
CA ASP A 51 -33.93 5.07 -1.03
C ASP A 51 -32.76 6.05 -0.77
N LEU A 52 -32.07 5.90 0.38
CA LEU A 52 -30.87 6.66 0.71
C LEU A 52 -29.71 6.31 -0.22
N PHE A 53 -29.46 5.03 -0.46
CA PHE A 53 -28.42 4.55 -1.38
C PHE A 53 -28.71 4.97 -2.82
N ASP A 54 -29.97 4.81 -3.27
CA ASP A 54 -30.38 5.22 -4.63
C ASP A 54 -30.16 6.72 -4.85
N ALA A 55 -30.53 7.57 -3.90
CA ALA A 55 -30.41 9.02 -4.03
C ALA A 55 -28.95 9.46 -4.23
N PHE A 56 -28.00 8.86 -3.51
CA PHE A 56 -26.60 9.20 -3.66
C PHE A 56 -25.96 8.54 -4.89
N SER A 57 -26.42 7.35 -5.28
CA SER A 57 -25.98 6.69 -6.52
C SER A 57 -26.47 7.45 -7.76
N GLU A 58 -27.72 7.93 -7.78
CA GLU A 58 -28.24 8.80 -8.86
C GLU A 58 -27.49 10.14 -8.91
N GLY A 59 -27.08 10.66 -7.76
CA GLY A 59 -26.23 11.85 -7.62
C GLY A 59 -24.80 11.65 -8.09
N LYS A 60 -24.40 10.41 -8.37
CA LYS A 60 -23.03 9.99 -8.73
C LYS A 60 -21.99 10.20 -7.62
N GLU A 61 -22.44 10.22 -6.38
CA GLU A 61 -21.54 10.31 -5.23
C GLU A 61 -20.84 8.96 -4.98
N PHE A 62 -21.52 7.84 -5.23
CA PHE A 62 -20.95 6.49 -5.28
C PHE A 62 -21.85 5.56 -6.11
N THR A 63 -21.37 4.35 -6.39
CA THR A 63 -22.15 3.28 -7.00
C THR A 63 -22.23 2.10 -6.07
N TYR A 64 -23.31 1.30 -6.14
CA TYR A 64 -23.43 0.09 -5.35
C TYR A 64 -24.14 -1.03 -6.13
N ALA A 65 -23.89 -2.27 -5.72
CA ALA A 65 -24.58 -3.44 -6.21
C ALA A 65 -25.08 -4.31 -5.05
N VAL A 66 -26.20 -4.99 -5.27
CA VAL A 66 -26.76 -5.97 -4.33
C VAL A 66 -26.90 -7.32 -5.00
N ASP A 67 -26.87 -8.39 -4.21
CA ASP A 67 -27.15 -9.74 -4.68
C ASP A 67 -28.64 -9.98 -4.93
N ASN A 68 -29.01 -11.23 -5.28
CA ASN A 68 -30.40 -11.64 -5.52
C ASN A 68 -31.28 -11.59 -4.27
N GLU A 69 -30.71 -11.57 -3.08
CA GLU A 69 -31.39 -11.49 -1.80
C GLU A 69 -31.53 -10.04 -1.31
N GLY A 70 -30.75 -9.12 -1.89
CA GLY A 70 -30.76 -7.68 -1.61
C GLY A 70 -29.69 -7.21 -0.63
N TYR A 71 -28.68 -8.02 -0.34
CA TYR A 71 -27.50 -7.63 0.43
C TYR A 71 -26.49 -6.91 -0.42
N ILE A 72 -25.81 -5.91 0.15
CA ILE A 72 -24.76 -5.17 -0.56
C ILE A 72 -23.59 -6.10 -0.83
N VAL A 73 -23.18 -6.18 -2.10
CA VAL A 73 -22.03 -6.98 -2.56
C VAL A 73 -20.90 -6.14 -3.14
N SER A 74 -21.16 -4.90 -3.52
CA SER A 74 -20.13 -4.03 -4.09
C SER A 74 -20.47 -2.55 -3.85
N ILE A 75 -19.45 -1.73 -3.62
CA ILE A 75 -19.55 -0.25 -3.63
C ILE A 75 -18.34 0.26 -4.41
N ASN A 76 -18.59 1.20 -5.35
CA ASN A 76 -17.57 1.76 -6.26
C ASN A 76 -16.75 0.71 -7.02
N GLY A 77 -17.39 -0.44 -7.33
CA GLY A 77 -16.73 -1.54 -8.01
C GLY A 77 -15.85 -2.42 -7.10
N LYS A 78 -15.74 -2.09 -5.82
CA LYS A 78 -15.03 -2.91 -4.83
C LYS A 78 -16.00 -3.93 -4.24
N GLU A 79 -15.74 -5.22 -4.50
CA GLU A 79 -16.64 -6.33 -4.20
C GLU A 79 -16.35 -6.95 -2.83
N ASN A 80 -17.40 -7.55 -2.21
CA ASN A 80 -17.22 -8.49 -1.12
C ASN A 80 -16.55 -9.76 -1.66
N GLY A 81 -15.55 -10.29 -0.96
CA GLY A 81 -14.89 -11.51 -1.40
C GLY A 81 -13.59 -11.80 -0.66
N GLU A 82 -12.63 -12.32 -1.40
CA GLU A 82 -11.35 -12.76 -0.87
C GLU A 82 -10.57 -11.64 -0.17
N PHE A 83 -10.68 -10.40 -0.67
CA PHE A 83 -9.87 -9.27 -0.20
C PHE A 83 -10.53 -8.43 0.91
N GLY A 84 -11.82 -8.65 1.18
CA GLY A 84 -12.55 -7.93 2.21
C GLY A 84 -14.05 -7.93 2.00
N TYR A 85 -14.74 -7.18 2.84
CA TYR A 85 -16.19 -7.05 2.78
C TYR A 85 -16.64 -5.66 3.21
N TRP A 86 -17.81 -5.27 2.74
CA TRP A 86 -18.46 -4.04 3.17
C TRP A 86 -19.24 -4.29 4.46
N GLU A 87 -18.80 -3.65 5.52
CA GLU A 87 -19.55 -3.54 6.76
C GLU A 87 -20.48 -2.34 6.69
N VAL A 88 -21.75 -2.55 7.01
CA VAL A 88 -22.77 -1.50 7.03
C VAL A 88 -23.36 -1.43 8.42
N LEU A 89 -23.20 -0.29 9.07
CA LEU A 89 -23.77 -0.01 10.37
C LEU A 89 -24.87 1.04 10.22
N LEU A 90 -26.00 0.83 10.84
CA LEU A 90 -27.05 1.86 10.99
C LEU A 90 -27.07 2.33 12.45
N ASN A 91 -26.76 3.61 12.67
CA ASN A 91 -26.64 4.20 14.01
C ASN A 91 -25.64 3.46 14.92
N GLY A 92 -24.57 2.90 14.32
CA GLY A 92 -23.53 2.15 15.05
C GLY A 92 -23.87 0.68 15.32
N GLU A 93 -25.02 0.17 14.88
CA GLU A 93 -25.40 -1.24 14.97
C GLU A 93 -25.27 -1.91 13.60
N LEU A 94 -24.75 -3.15 13.58
CA LEU A 94 -24.58 -3.90 12.33
C LEU A 94 -25.94 -4.11 11.66
N LEU A 95 -26.00 -3.82 10.36
CA LEU A 95 -27.20 -4.04 9.58
C LEU A 95 -27.47 -5.55 9.41
N ASP A 96 -28.57 -6.02 9.97
CA ASP A 96 -28.96 -7.44 9.98
C ASP A 96 -30.02 -7.82 8.94
N ASP A 97 -30.56 -6.84 8.20
CA ASP A 97 -31.54 -7.05 7.11
C ASP A 97 -31.09 -6.31 5.84
N VAL A 98 -31.77 -6.56 4.74
CA VAL A 98 -31.50 -5.93 3.46
C VAL A 98 -31.92 -4.45 3.45
N ILE A 99 -31.18 -3.63 2.72
CA ILE A 99 -31.40 -2.17 2.66
C ILE A 99 -32.81 -1.77 2.22
N SER A 100 -33.47 -2.61 1.40
CA SER A 100 -34.85 -2.37 0.93
C SER A 100 -35.95 -2.59 1.98
N LYS A 101 -35.63 -3.29 3.07
CA LYS A 101 -36.56 -3.54 4.17
C LYS A 101 -36.31 -2.68 5.41
N THR A 102 -35.12 -2.12 5.49
CA THR A 102 -34.70 -1.26 6.61
C THR A 102 -35.27 0.14 6.44
N GLY A 103 -36.21 0.51 7.30
CA GLY A 103 -36.84 1.84 7.30
C GLY A 103 -35.93 2.92 7.86
N LEU A 104 -36.02 4.14 7.33
CA LEU A 104 -35.29 5.31 7.83
C LEU A 104 -36.08 6.13 8.81
N ASN A 105 -35.42 6.68 9.81
CA ASN A 105 -35.91 7.62 10.78
C ASN A 105 -35.17 8.95 10.72
N GLU A 106 -35.71 9.97 11.40
CA GLU A 106 -35.05 11.27 11.51
C GLU A 106 -33.69 11.15 12.21
N GLY A 107 -32.65 11.61 11.54
CA GLY A 107 -31.28 11.65 12.05
C GLY A 107 -30.49 10.36 11.89
N ASP A 108 -31.03 9.35 11.18
CA ASP A 108 -30.30 8.11 10.95
C ASP A 108 -28.96 8.35 10.22
N VAL A 109 -27.94 7.64 10.70
CA VAL A 109 -26.58 7.65 10.13
C VAL A 109 -26.22 6.22 9.72
N CYS A 110 -25.91 6.06 8.44
CA CYS A 110 -25.42 4.81 7.88
C CYS A 110 -23.91 4.92 7.69
N ASP A 111 -23.14 4.21 8.47
CA ASP A 111 -21.69 4.11 8.32
C ASP A 111 -21.36 2.88 7.48
N ILE A 112 -20.64 3.10 6.38
CA ILE A 112 -20.26 2.07 5.42
C ILE A 112 -18.74 2.02 5.36
N THR A 113 -18.17 0.90 5.75
CA THR A 113 -16.71 0.74 5.79
C THR A 113 -16.31 -0.54 5.07
N TYR A 114 -15.34 -0.43 4.17
CA TYR A 114 -14.69 -1.61 3.63
C TYR A 114 -13.71 -2.16 4.67
N ILE A 115 -13.99 -3.35 5.15
CA ILE A 115 -13.11 -4.09 6.07
C ILE A 115 -12.27 -5.03 5.21
N PRO A 116 -10.97 -4.77 5.04
CA PRO A 116 -10.11 -5.72 4.37
C PRO A 116 -10.13 -7.02 5.19
N ASN A 117 -10.30 -8.15 4.52
CA ASN A 117 -10.02 -9.42 5.18
C ASN A 117 -8.57 -9.32 5.65
N GLU A 118 -8.35 -9.47 6.95
CA GLU A 118 -6.99 -9.80 7.39
C GLU A 118 -6.61 -10.99 6.52
N SER A 119 -5.67 -10.76 5.61
CA SER A 119 -5.30 -11.74 4.60
C SER A 119 -5.20 -13.09 5.30
N ASN A 120 -6.06 -14.04 4.92
CA ASN A 120 -5.80 -15.43 5.25
C ASN A 120 -4.43 -15.69 4.62
N PRO A 121 -3.35 -15.76 5.40
CA PRO A 121 -2.03 -15.87 4.82
C PRO A 121 -2.07 -17.06 3.88
N ILE A 122 -1.73 -16.86 2.61
CA ILE A 122 -1.68 -17.93 1.63
C ILE A 122 -0.66 -18.93 2.19
N VAL A 123 -1.13 -20.03 2.76
CA VAL A 123 -0.23 -21.01 3.36
C VAL A 123 0.74 -21.47 2.29
N GLY A 124 2.01 -21.14 2.48
CA GLY A 124 3.09 -21.44 1.54
C GLY A 124 3.33 -20.39 0.44
N GLY A 125 2.52 -19.32 0.33
CA GLY A 125 2.79 -18.19 -0.55
C GLY A 125 3.51 -17.04 0.19
N TRP A 126 4.27 -16.21 -0.56
CA TRP A 126 4.81 -14.96 -0.04
C TRP A 126 3.77 -13.85 -0.10
N GLU A 127 3.54 -13.21 1.02
CA GLU A 127 2.67 -12.04 1.16
C GLU A 127 3.53 -10.79 1.22
N ILE A 128 3.44 -9.94 0.19
CA ILE A 128 4.22 -8.71 0.10
C ILE A 128 3.64 -7.68 1.06
N ALA A 129 4.50 -7.03 1.84
CA ALA A 129 4.10 -6.02 2.81
C ALA A 129 3.38 -4.84 2.15
N GLU A 130 2.24 -4.44 2.70
CA GLU A 130 1.39 -3.35 2.19
C GLU A 130 2.11 -2.01 2.20
N VAL A 131 2.91 -1.75 3.21
CA VAL A 131 3.68 -0.51 3.39
C VAL A 131 5.09 -0.86 3.85
N ALA A 132 6.11 -0.23 3.25
CA ALA A 132 7.44 -0.22 3.85
C ALA A 132 7.36 0.60 5.13
N ARG A 133 7.42 -0.08 6.29
CA ARG A 133 7.38 0.61 7.59
C ARG A 133 8.72 1.28 7.86
N GLU A 134 8.67 2.50 8.38
CA GLU A 134 9.89 3.24 8.79
C GLU A 134 10.68 2.49 9.86
N ASP A 135 9.99 1.74 10.73
CA ASP A 135 10.59 0.93 11.77
C ASP A 135 10.10 -0.52 11.69
N LEU A 136 11.02 -1.46 11.82
CA LEU A 136 10.67 -2.86 12.04
C LEU A 136 9.90 -3.01 13.35
N ALA A 137 8.94 -3.93 13.38
CA ALA A 137 8.34 -4.34 14.64
C ALA A 137 9.44 -4.98 15.53
N GLU A 138 9.25 -4.89 16.84
CA GLU A 138 10.27 -5.38 17.80
C GLU A 138 10.65 -6.85 17.59
N ASN A 139 9.66 -7.72 17.32
CA ASN A 139 9.91 -9.11 17.00
C ASN A 139 10.67 -9.31 15.68
N GLU A 140 10.37 -8.51 14.66
CA GLU A 140 11.08 -8.56 13.37
C GLU A 140 12.55 -8.16 13.54
N ARG A 141 12.82 -7.10 14.31
CA ARG A 141 14.17 -6.65 14.63
C ARG A 141 14.94 -7.75 15.39
N GLN A 142 14.35 -8.30 16.44
CA GLN A 142 14.97 -9.36 17.24
C GLN A 142 15.25 -10.62 16.41
N ASN A 143 14.35 -11.00 15.51
CA ASN A 143 14.55 -12.13 14.61
C ASN A 143 15.71 -11.88 13.64
N PHE A 144 15.79 -10.67 13.08
CA PHE A 144 16.91 -10.29 12.23
C PHE A 144 18.24 -10.34 13.01
N GLU A 145 18.32 -9.71 14.17
CA GLU A 145 19.53 -9.67 15.00
C GLU A 145 20.01 -11.09 15.37
N LYS A 146 19.09 -11.96 15.85
CA LYS A 146 19.42 -13.35 16.14
C LYS A 146 19.93 -14.10 14.92
N ALA A 147 19.33 -13.89 13.75
CA ALA A 147 19.74 -14.54 12.51
C ALA A 147 21.16 -14.12 12.09
N MET A 148 21.55 -12.88 12.39
CA MET A 148 22.86 -12.31 12.01
C MET A 148 23.98 -12.60 13.01
N GLU A 149 23.71 -13.11 14.23
CA GLU A 149 24.71 -13.34 15.29
C GLU A 149 25.93 -14.18 14.85
N THR A 150 25.74 -15.07 13.90
CA THR A 150 26.79 -15.99 13.43
C THR A 150 27.41 -15.61 12.09
N VAL A 151 26.93 -14.54 11.46
CA VAL A 151 27.43 -14.09 10.17
C VAL A 151 28.72 -13.28 10.37
N LEU A 152 29.75 -13.60 9.58
CA LEU A 152 31.07 -12.98 9.67
C LEU A 152 31.47 -12.40 8.32
N GLY A 153 32.25 -11.32 8.35
CA GLY A 153 32.84 -10.71 7.16
C GLY A 153 32.04 -9.57 6.54
N GLU A 154 30.76 -9.49 6.88
CA GLU A 154 29.88 -8.39 6.50
C GLU A 154 29.01 -8.00 7.69
N GLU A 155 28.68 -6.72 7.77
CA GLU A 155 27.68 -6.17 8.68
C GLU A 155 26.39 -5.93 7.90
N TYR A 156 25.26 -6.37 8.47
CA TYR A 156 23.95 -6.24 7.84
C TYR A 156 23.03 -5.34 8.64
N GLU A 157 22.49 -4.34 7.99
CA GLU A 157 21.48 -3.42 8.54
C GLU A 157 20.14 -3.68 7.88
N PRO A 158 19.09 -4.06 8.62
CA PRO A 158 17.78 -4.30 8.04
C PRO A 158 17.13 -2.97 7.65
N VAL A 159 16.59 -2.92 6.43
CA VAL A 159 15.84 -1.76 5.92
C VAL A 159 14.36 -1.92 6.23
N CYS A 160 13.75 -3.02 5.78
CA CYS A 160 12.35 -3.34 6.04
C CYS A 160 12.08 -4.84 5.80
N VAL A 161 10.92 -5.32 6.24
CA VAL A 161 10.35 -6.58 5.78
C VAL A 161 9.64 -6.34 4.46
N LEU A 162 10.06 -7.01 3.40
CA LEU A 162 9.43 -6.96 2.08
C LEU A 162 8.22 -7.88 1.99
N ALA A 163 8.33 -9.06 2.59
CA ALA A 163 7.28 -10.07 2.54
C ALA A 163 7.41 -11.06 3.71
N THR A 164 6.30 -11.72 4.02
CA THR A 164 6.24 -12.84 4.94
C THR A 164 5.63 -14.07 4.25
N GLN A 165 5.93 -15.25 4.77
CA GLN A 165 5.38 -16.50 4.27
C GLN A 165 5.01 -17.39 5.46
N LEU A 166 3.71 -17.67 5.59
CA LEU A 166 3.23 -18.55 6.63
C LEU A 166 3.45 -20.02 6.23
N VAL A 167 4.17 -20.71 7.08
CA VAL A 167 4.47 -22.14 6.95
C VAL A 167 4.20 -22.82 8.31
N SER A 168 4.96 -23.83 8.70
CA SER A 168 4.98 -24.31 10.11
C SER A 168 5.88 -23.39 10.95
N GLY A 169 5.49 -22.12 11.10
CA GLY A 169 6.26 -20.97 11.56
C GLY A 169 6.14 -19.85 10.53
N THR A 170 7.06 -18.89 10.52
CA THR A 170 7.04 -17.75 9.59
C THR A 170 8.40 -17.58 8.93
N ASN A 171 8.41 -17.48 7.60
CA ASN A 171 9.54 -16.97 6.87
C ASN A 171 9.38 -15.45 6.68
N TYR A 172 10.46 -14.72 6.89
CA TYR A 172 10.56 -13.28 6.64
C TYR A 172 11.55 -13.04 5.50
N ALA A 173 11.20 -12.20 4.55
CA ALA A 173 12.10 -11.68 3.54
C ALA A 173 12.45 -10.24 3.88
N TYR A 174 13.64 -10.00 4.39
CA TYR A 174 14.12 -8.66 4.71
C TYR A 174 14.84 -8.06 3.50
N LEU A 175 14.58 -6.80 3.20
CA LEU A 175 15.53 -5.96 2.50
C LEU A 175 16.55 -5.49 3.53
N ALA A 176 17.82 -5.70 3.26
CA ALA A 176 18.91 -5.26 4.12
C ALA A 176 20.04 -4.64 3.30
N ARG A 177 20.86 -3.83 3.96
CA ARG A 177 22.12 -3.34 3.44
C ARG A 177 23.25 -4.15 4.06
N GLY A 178 24.00 -4.86 3.24
CA GLY A 178 25.24 -5.52 3.62
C GLY A 178 26.44 -4.58 3.38
N THR A 179 27.38 -4.56 4.31
CA THR A 179 28.62 -3.78 4.18
C THR A 179 29.81 -4.66 4.56
N THR A 180 30.77 -4.81 3.66
CA THR A 180 31.97 -5.64 3.92
C THR A 180 32.85 -5.02 5.00
N VAL A 181 33.31 -5.86 5.95
CA VAL A 181 34.27 -5.45 6.99
C VAL A 181 35.68 -5.53 6.45
N THR A 182 36.07 -4.54 5.64
CA THR A 182 37.38 -4.43 5.00
C THR A 182 37.95 -3.01 5.14
N ALA A 183 39.22 -2.80 4.75
CA ALA A 183 39.85 -1.47 4.75
C ALA A 183 39.16 -0.50 3.75
N GLU A 184 38.57 -1.04 2.69
CA GLU A 184 37.73 -0.32 1.73
C GLU A 184 36.35 -0.99 1.71
N PRO A 185 35.41 -0.59 2.60
CA PRO A 185 34.11 -1.23 2.70
C PRO A 185 33.31 -1.05 1.39
N VAL A 186 32.56 -2.07 1.02
CA VAL A 186 31.61 -2.04 -0.10
C VAL A 186 30.24 -2.37 0.43
N SER A 187 29.24 -1.57 0.08
CA SER A 187 27.85 -1.82 0.46
C SER A 187 27.01 -2.24 -0.73
N ASN A 188 26.14 -3.23 -0.51
CA ASN A 188 25.12 -3.68 -1.44
C ASN A 188 23.78 -3.83 -0.72
N PHE A 189 22.70 -3.75 -1.47
CA PHE A 189 21.41 -4.22 -0.96
C PHE A 189 21.27 -5.72 -1.22
N CYS A 190 20.68 -6.42 -0.25
CA CYS A 190 20.45 -7.84 -0.32
C CYS A 190 19.08 -8.22 0.24
N ILE A 191 18.61 -9.40 -0.15
CA ILE A 191 17.43 -10.04 0.42
C ILE A 191 17.91 -11.11 1.40
N ILE A 192 17.45 -11.03 2.64
CA ILE A 192 17.79 -11.96 3.69
C ILE A 192 16.54 -12.73 4.10
N LYS A 193 16.57 -14.06 3.94
CA LYS A 193 15.49 -14.94 4.38
C LYS A 193 15.79 -15.46 5.77
N VAL A 194 14.88 -15.18 6.70
CA VAL A 194 14.92 -15.66 8.08
C VAL A 194 13.69 -16.50 8.36
N TYR A 195 13.85 -17.60 9.03
CA TYR A 195 12.77 -18.47 9.49
C TYR A 195 12.63 -18.41 11.01
N GLU A 196 11.41 -18.26 11.49
CA GLU A 196 11.04 -18.38 12.89
C GLU A 196 10.08 -19.56 13.07
N ASP A 197 10.42 -20.52 13.92
CA ASP A 197 9.55 -21.65 14.22
C ASP A 197 8.45 -21.27 15.23
N LEU A 198 7.50 -22.18 15.47
CA LEU A 198 6.40 -21.99 16.41
C LEU A 198 6.83 -21.84 17.88
N ASN A 199 8.11 -22.09 18.21
CA ASN A 199 8.67 -21.94 19.55
C ASN A 199 9.52 -20.67 19.68
N GLY A 200 9.62 -19.83 18.61
CA GLY A 200 10.43 -18.62 18.57
C GLY A 200 11.93 -18.86 18.34
N ASN A 201 12.31 -20.05 17.85
CA ASN A 201 13.68 -20.27 17.39
C ASN A 201 13.85 -19.66 15.99
N VAL A 202 14.96 -18.97 15.81
CA VAL A 202 15.24 -18.21 14.59
C VAL A 202 16.42 -18.85 13.85
N GLU A 203 16.29 -18.96 12.52
CA GLU A 203 17.32 -19.52 11.65
C GLU A 203 17.50 -18.63 10.40
N LEU A 204 18.76 -18.27 10.09
CA LEU A 204 19.12 -17.69 8.81
C LEU A 204 19.00 -18.75 7.71
N LYS A 205 18.24 -18.47 6.66
CA LYS A 205 18.05 -19.39 5.53
C LYS A 205 18.92 -19.02 4.33
N SER A 206 18.92 -17.76 3.94
CA SER A 206 19.71 -17.27 2.80
C SER A 206 20.04 -15.79 2.92
N ILE A 207 21.13 -15.39 2.27
CA ILE A 207 21.49 -13.98 1.96
C ILE A 207 21.78 -13.95 0.47
N ALA A 208 21.10 -13.06 -0.26
CA ALA A 208 21.28 -12.92 -1.71
C ALA A 208 21.37 -11.44 -2.10
N ASP A 209 22.46 -11.04 -2.71
CA ASP A 209 22.63 -9.67 -3.20
C ASP A 209 21.63 -9.35 -4.30
N ILE A 210 21.08 -8.12 -4.27
CA ILE A 210 20.25 -7.65 -5.37
C ILE A 210 21.13 -7.40 -6.57
N SER A 211 20.92 -8.21 -7.62
CA SER A 211 21.67 -8.08 -8.88
C SER A 211 21.06 -6.96 -9.74
N LEU A 212 21.84 -5.95 -10.02
CA LEU A 212 21.50 -4.85 -10.94
C LEU A 212 22.15 -5.05 -12.33
N GLY A 213 22.45 -6.29 -12.71
CA GLY A 213 23.15 -6.63 -13.95
C GLY A 213 24.61 -6.21 -13.91
N ASP A 214 25.08 -5.51 -14.95
CA ASP A 214 26.48 -5.06 -15.03
C ASP A 214 26.81 -3.83 -14.15
N ILE A 215 25.86 -3.39 -13.35
CA ILE A 215 26.02 -2.24 -12.44
C ILE A 215 26.89 -2.67 -11.28
N LYS A 216 28.16 -2.32 -11.35
CA LYS A 216 29.08 -2.47 -10.22
C LYS A 216 28.86 -1.31 -9.27
N THR A 217 28.19 -1.57 -8.17
CA THR A 217 28.07 -0.61 -7.09
C THR A 217 29.43 -0.43 -6.42
N ARG A 218 29.99 0.78 -6.46
CA ARG A 218 31.10 1.17 -5.60
C ARG A 218 30.57 2.00 -4.48
N GLN A 219 30.91 1.63 -3.26
CA GLN A 219 30.79 2.58 -2.17
C GLN A 219 31.82 3.69 -2.46
N GLY A 220 31.33 4.89 -2.78
CA GLY A 220 32.14 6.09 -2.64
C GLY A 220 32.24 6.46 -1.17
N THR A 221 33.36 7.00 -0.75
CA THR A 221 33.38 8.03 0.29
C THR A 221 32.28 9.06 -0.03
N ASP A 222 31.88 9.91 0.90
CA ASP A 222 30.80 10.93 0.73
C ASP A 222 30.96 11.83 -0.52
N ASP A 223 32.08 11.71 -1.24
CA ASP A 223 32.35 12.40 -2.49
C ASP A 223 31.57 11.75 -3.65
N GLU A 224 30.75 12.53 -4.33
CA GLU A 224 30.02 12.13 -5.52
C GLU A 224 30.96 11.68 -6.63
N ILE A 225 30.93 10.41 -7.00
CA ILE A 225 31.77 9.86 -8.08
C ILE A 225 31.04 10.08 -9.40
N LEU A 226 31.57 10.97 -10.23
CA LEU A 226 31.05 11.21 -11.58
C LEU A 226 31.16 9.93 -12.44
N GLY A 227 30.04 9.52 -13.02
CA GLY A 227 29.92 8.37 -13.90
C GLY A 227 29.94 7.00 -13.25
N GLY A 228 30.06 6.92 -11.92
CA GLY A 228 29.94 5.67 -11.15
C GLY A 228 28.57 5.52 -10.50
N TRP A 229 28.07 4.29 -10.39
CA TRP A 229 26.89 3.99 -9.59
C TRP A 229 27.29 4.02 -8.10
N GLN A 230 26.44 4.64 -7.30
CA GLN A 230 26.57 4.71 -5.86
C GLN A 230 25.35 4.08 -5.21
N VAL A 231 25.57 3.12 -4.31
CA VAL A 231 24.54 2.65 -3.39
C VAL A 231 24.29 3.78 -2.39
N LYS A 232 23.07 4.24 -2.29
CA LYS A 232 22.71 5.30 -1.36
C LYS A 232 21.86 4.72 -0.25
N ASP A 233 22.26 5.05 0.97
CA ASP A 233 21.36 4.92 2.10
C ASP A 233 20.29 6.00 1.99
N SER A 234 19.05 5.61 1.76
CA SER A 234 17.91 6.54 1.76
C SER A 234 17.44 6.90 3.16
N GLY A 235 18.06 6.32 4.19
CA GLY A 235 17.80 6.62 5.59
C GLY A 235 16.47 6.09 6.14
N ARG A 236 15.41 6.04 5.33
CA ARG A 236 14.08 5.57 5.76
C ARG A 236 13.40 4.77 4.67
N PRO A 237 12.91 3.55 4.97
CA PRO A 237 12.06 2.78 4.06
C PRO A 237 10.81 3.57 3.65
N GLY A 238 10.37 3.38 2.42
CA GLY A 238 9.22 4.11 1.88
C GLY A 238 9.56 5.52 1.36
N THR A 239 10.85 5.90 1.37
CA THR A 239 11.34 7.15 0.79
C THR A 239 12.50 6.89 -0.17
N LEU A 240 12.83 7.91 -0.98
CA LEU A 240 14.01 7.86 -1.88
C LEU A 240 15.20 8.66 -1.32
N GLY A 241 15.20 8.88 0.00
CA GLY A 241 16.32 9.48 0.74
C GLY A 241 16.45 10.99 0.60
N SER A 242 15.86 11.61 -0.42
CA SER A 242 15.83 13.07 -0.56
C SER A 242 14.53 13.53 -1.22
N ALA A 243 14.15 14.78 -0.95
CA ALA A 243 12.98 15.41 -1.58
C ALA A 243 13.17 15.55 -3.10
N GLU A 244 14.39 15.75 -3.56
CA GLU A 244 14.73 15.86 -4.98
C GLU A 244 14.52 14.53 -5.69
N ALA A 245 15.04 13.41 -5.16
CA ALA A 245 14.84 12.08 -5.73
C ALA A 245 13.36 11.68 -5.74
N GLN A 246 12.60 12.03 -4.69
CA GLN A 246 11.16 11.79 -4.65
C GLN A 246 10.43 12.61 -5.71
N ALA A 247 10.71 13.90 -5.84
CA ALA A 247 10.10 14.77 -6.85
C ALA A 247 10.44 14.31 -8.28
N SER A 248 11.67 13.84 -8.50
CA SER A 248 12.11 13.27 -9.77
C SER A 248 11.36 11.98 -10.10
N PHE A 249 11.20 11.08 -9.13
CA PHE A 249 10.42 9.85 -9.28
C PHE A 249 8.95 10.13 -9.59
N ASP A 250 8.33 11.05 -8.83
CA ASP A 250 6.93 11.43 -9.02
C ASP A 250 6.67 12.00 -10.43
N LYS A 251 7.61 12.83 -10.94
CA LYS A 251 7.55 13.33 -12.32
C LYS A 251 7.71 12.20 -13.34
N ALA A 252 8.70 11.31 -13.13
CA ALA A 252 8.98 10.21 -14.06
C ALA A 252 7.80 9.24 -14.18
N THR A 253 7.06 9.02 -13.08
CA THR A 253 5.96 8.04 -13.02
C THR A 253 4.58 8.64 -13.25
N ALA A 254 4.44 9.97 -13.36
CA ALA A 254 3.16 10.69 -13.45
C ALA A 254 2.27 10.24 -14.61
N ASP A 255 2.86 9.90 -15.75
CA ASP A 255 2.12 9.49 -16.97
C ASP A 255 1.95 7.97 -17.09
N LEU A 256 2.41 7.18 -16.10
CA LEU A 256 2.21 5.74 -16.09
C LEU A 256 0.78 5.43 -15.67
N VAL A 257 0.10 4.61 -16.48
CA VAL A 257 -1.28 4.21 -16.25
C VAL A 257 -1.38 2.71 -15.98
N GLY A 258 -2.37 2.30 -15.19
CA GLY A 258 -2.66 0.89 -14.92
C GLY A 258 -1.96 0.30 -13.69
N VAL A 259 -0.86 0.90 -13.23
CA VAL A 259 -0.16 0.49 -11.98
C VAL A 259 0.26 1.74 -11.20
N GLY A 260 -0.09 1.79 -9.93
CA GLY A 260 0.44 2.78 -8.99
C GLY A 260 1.73 2.28 -8.37
N TYR A 261 2.80 3.08 -8.41
CA TYR A 261 4.11 2.72 -7.86
C TYR A 261 4.43 3.50 -6.59
N ASN A 262 4.77 2.77 -5.52
CA ASN A 262 5.18 3.35 -4.25
C ASN A 262 6.64 2.96 -3.95
N PRO A 263 7.53 3.92 -3.73
CA PRO A 263 8.92 3.65 -3.39
C PRO A 263 9.06 2.81 -2.10
N ILE A 264 10.02 1.87 -2.11
CA ILE A 264 10.46 1.16 -0.92
C ILE A 264 11.84 1.66 -0.53
N GLN A 265 12.79 1.66 -1.49
CA GLN A 265 14.18 2.02 -1.25
C GLN A 265 14.84 2.50 -2.54
N LEU A 266 15.59 3.61 -2.46
CA LEU A 266 16.56 3.97 -3.50
C LEU A 266 17.74 3.00 -3.42
N ILE A 267 17.93 2.21 -4.46
CA ILE A 267 19.00 1.20 -4.51
C ILE A 267 20.31 1.83 -4.95
N ALA A 268 20.28 2.64 -6.00
CA ALA A 268 21.49 3.30 -6.50
C ALA A 268 21.18 4.59 -7.27
N LYS A 269 22.15 5.49 -7.30
CA LYS A 269 22.15 6.66 -8.20
C LYS A 269 23.49 6.77 -8.94
N GLN A 270 23.47 7.42 -10.12
CA GLN A 270 24.64 7.69 -10.94
C GLN A 270 24.58 9.11 -11.48
N ILE A 271 25.60 9.91 -11.22
CA ILE A 271 25.70 11.27 -11.75
C ILE A 271 26.43 11.23 -13.07
N VAL A 272 25.75 11.73 -14.10
CA VAL A 272 26.23 11.83 -15.48
C VAL A 272 26.00 13.26 -16.00
N ASN A 273 25.52 13.44 -17.21
CA ASN A 273 24.93 14.72 -17.64
C ASN A 273 23.45 14.75 -17.24
N GLY A 274 23.19 14.86 -15.93
CA GLY A 274 21.93 14.59 -15.26
C GLY A 274 22.15 13.47 -14.21
N THR A 275 21.08 12.79 -13.79
CA THR A 275 21.17 11.73 -12.78
C THR A 275 20.33 10.52 -13.20
N ASN A 276 20.94 9.34 -13.18
CA ASN A 276 20.22 8.08 -13.26
C ASN A 276 19.92 7.58 -11.84
N TYR A 277 18.75 7.01 -11.66
CA TYR A 277 18.30 6.44 -10.41
C TYR A 277 17.77 5.02 -10.60
N ILE A 278 17.90 4.20 -9.58
CA ILE A 278 17.32 2.86 -9.49
C ILE A 278 16.67 2.71 -8.13
N ALA A 279 15.40 2.33 -8.11
CA ALA A 279 14.68 2.05 -6.86
C ALA A 279 13.95 0.72 -6.91
N LEU A 280 13.89 0.08 -5.73
CA LEU A 280 12.91 -0.98 -5.45
C LEU A 280 11.61 -0.29 -5.08
N VAL A 281 10.53 -0.68 -5.74
CA VAL A 281 9.21 -0.12 -5.53
C VAL A 281 8.17 -1.22 -5.43
N ARG A 282 7.06 -0.91 -4.76
CA ARG A 282 5.87 -1.72 -4.80
C ARG A 282 4.93 -1.16 -5.85
N GLY A 283 4.49 -2.02 -6.77
CA GLY A 283 3.46 -1.72 -7.76
C GLY A 283 2.15 -2.36 -7.38
N ARG A 284 1.05 -1.66 -7.63
CA ARG A 284 -0.31 -2.15 -7.46
C ARG A 284 -1.10 -1.82 -8.72
N ALA A 285 -1.66 -2.85 -9.36
CA ALA A 285 -2.47 -2.67 -10.54
C ALA A 285 -3.84 -2.06 -10.18
N PHE A 286 -4.33 -1.14 -11.00
CA PHE A 286 -5.68 -0.62 -10.85
C PHE A 286 -6.66 -1.62 -11.47
N GLY A 287 -7.51 -2.24 -10.66
CA GLY A 287 -8.52 -3.19 -11.15
C GLY A 287 -8.80 -4.35 -10.20
N VAL A 288 -9.20 -5.48 -10.78
CA VAL A 288 -9.76 -6.64 -10.05
C VAL A 288 -8.73 -7.42 -9.24
N ASP A 289 -7.45 -7.31 -9.56
CA ASP A 289 -6.37 -8.01 -8.84
C ASP A 289 -5.47 -6.98 -8.14
N ASP A 290 -5.78 -6.71 -6.87
CA ASP A 290 -5.12 -5.70 -6.05
C ASP A 290 -3.88 -6.25 -5.30
N THR A 291 -3.35 -7.40 -5.72
CA THR A 291 -2.17 -8.01 -5.09
C THR A 291 -0.94 -7.14 -5.37
N PRO A 292 -0.23 -6.67 -4.33
CA PRO A 292 0.98 -5.89 -4.54
C PRO A 292 2.09 -6.76 -5.13
N GLU A 293 2.87 -6.17 -6.03
CA GLU A 293 4.03 -6.78 -6.65
C GLU A 293 5.26 -5.89 -6.47
N LEU A 294 6.44 -6.48 -6.52
CA LEU A 294 7.71 -5.74 -6.44
C LEU A 294 8.27 -5.47 -7.82
N TYR A 295 8.85 -4.27 -8.00
CA TYR A 295 9.49 -3.84 -9.24
C TYR A 295 10.80 -3.11 -8.95
N ILE A 296 11.71 -3.18 -9.90
CA ILE A 296 12.84 -2.25 -10.03
C ILE A 296 12.44 -1.23 -11.09
N ILE A 297 12.48 0.04 -10.74
CA ILE A 297 12.29 1.15 -11.67
C ILE A 297 13.61 1.88 -11.83
N GLU A 298 14.01 2.07 -13.09
CA GLU A 298 15.13 2.90 -13.50
C GLU A 298 14.58 4.16 -14.17
N TRP A 299 15.11 5.34 -13.79
CA TRP A 299 14.71 6.60 -14.42
C TRP A 299 15.91 7.55 -14.50
N TYR A 300 15.80 8.48 -15.44
CA TYR A 300 16.78 9.52 -15.68
C TYR A 300 16.16 10.90 -15.48
N GLU A 301 16.90 11.78 -14.84
CA GLU A 301 16.60 13.20 -14.69
C GLU A 301 17.66 14.01 -15.41
N ASP A 302 17.25 14.90 -16.33
CA ASP A 302 18.15 15.79 -17.04
C ASP A 302 18.50 17.04 -16.21
N LEU A 303 19.37 17.91 -16.75
CA LEU A 303 19.80 19.16 -16.08
C LEU A 303 18.69 20.22 -15.99
N ASP A 304 17.62 20.06 -16.74
CA ASP A 304 16.43 20.91 -16.72
C ASP A 304 15.32 20.33 -15.82
N GLU A 305 15.67 19.33 -14.99
CA GLU A 305 14.78 18.61 -14.06
C GLU A 305 13.61 17.87 -14.75
N ASN A 306 13.72 17.50 -16.03
CA ASN A 306 12.77 16.60 -16.65
C ASN A 306 13.15 15.16 -16.34
N SER A 307 12.17 14.40 -15.86
CA SER A 307 12.38 13.02 -15.43
C SER A 307 11.61 12.04 -16.32
N THR A 308 12.26 10.94 -16.71
CA THR A 308 11.68 9.93 -17.60
C THR A 308 12.08 8.52 -17.14
N VAL A 309 11.11 7.63 -17.03
CA VAL A 309 11.35 6.21 -16.77
C VAL A 309 12.10 5.60 -17.96
N THR A 310 13.20 4.93 -17.68
CA THR A 310 14.03 4.27 -18.68
C THR A 310 13.81 2.77 -18.72
N ASP A 311 13.47 2.16 -17.58
CA ASP A 311 13.13 0.74 -17.50
C ASP A 311 12.22 0.44 -16.29
N ILE A 312 11.37 -0.59 -16.43
CA ILE A 312 10.56 -1.16 -15.35
C ILE A 312 10.65 -2.67 -15.46
N LYS A 313 11.18 -3.31 -14.40
CA LYS A 313 11.31 -4.76 -14.32
C LYS A 313 10.56 -5.29 -13.11
N LYS A 314 9.80 -6.36 -13.29
CA LYS A 314 9.25 -7.10 -12.15
C LYS A 314 10.41 -7.69 -11.34
N PHE A 315 10.38 -7.46 -10.03
CA PHE A 315 11.32 -8.04 -9.09
C PHE A 315 10.75 -9.35 -8.57
N ASP A 316 11.35 -10.46 -9.01
CA ASP A 316 10.92 -11.79 -8.58
C ASP A 316 11.59 -12.13 -7.23
N LEU A 317 10.82 -11.96 -6.15
CA LEU A 317 11.30 -12.27 -4.80
C LEU A 317 11.69 -13.74 -4.65
N ASN A 318 11.02 -14.69 -5.33
CA ASN A 318 11.31 -16.11 -5.23
C ASN A 318 12.75 -16.43 -5.63
N TYR A 319 13.28 -15.74 -6.64
CA TYR A 319 14.68 -15.90 -7.07
C TYR A 319 15.69 -15.67 -5.94
N TYR A 320 15.35 -14.82 -4.97
CA TYR A 320 16.25 -14.45 -3.86
C TYR A 320 15.99 -15.25 -2.58
N VAL A 321 14.87 -15.93 -2.47
CA VAL A 321 14.45 -16.62 -1.23
C VAL A 321 14.29 -18.13 -1.41
N GLU A 322 14.55 -18.66 -2.59
CA GLU A 322 14.71 -20.11 -2.82
C GLU A 322 16.07 -20.58 -2.28
#